data_a4ca93a4ffbf23d526b764b5dcf8001f
#
_entry.id   a4ca93a4ffbf23d526b764b5dcf8001f
#
_cell.length_a   1.000
_cell.length_b   1.000
_cell.length_c   1.000
_cell.angle_alpha   90.00
_cell.angle_beta   90.00
_cell.angle_gamma   90.00
#
_symmetry.space_group_name_H-M   'P 1'
#
loop_
_entity.id
_entity.type
_entity.pdbx_description
1 polymer ?
#
loop_
_entity_poly.entity_id
_entity_poly.type
_entity_poly.pdbx_seq_one_letter_code
_entity_poly.pdbx_strand_id
1 'polypeptide(L)'
;MKEHFALLFQYEKWATGRVLATMKQLPVQDEKCLEWMGHILAGQFVWHARITNTNIKYELWGKRTIQECEKMLGEATKMWTELFSTLNDAGIEKIIHYKTFKGEPFENSL
;
A
#
# COMPACT_ATOMS: atom_id res chain seq x y z
N MET A 1 -10.11 6.31 -16.78
CA MET A 1 -8.84 5.81 -16.20
C MET A 1 -8.90 5.78 -14.68
N LYS A 2 -9.32 6.86 -14.04
CA LYS A 2 -9.46 6.94 -12.58
C LYS A 2 -10.37 5.85 -12.00
N GLU A 3 -11.53 5.61 -12.61
CA GLU A 3 -12.49 4.59 -12.19
C GLU A 3 -11.90 3.17 -12.29
N HIS A 4 -11.06 2.93 -13.28
CA HIS A 4 -10.37 1.66 -13.45
C HIS A 4 -9.41 1.40 -12.28
N PHE A 5 -8.60 2.39 -11.91
CA PHE A 5 -7.68 2.26 -10.77
C PHE A 5 -8.44 2.12 -9.45
N ALA A 6 -9.54 2.84 -9.28
CA ALA A 6 -10.37 2.71 -8.09
C ALA A 6 -10.91 1.28 -7.93
N LEU A 7 -11.35 0.65 -9.03
CA LEU A 7 -11.80 -0.74 -9.03
C LEU A 7 -10.67 -1.71 -8.68
N LEU A 8 -9.46 -1.49 -9.22
CA LEU A 8 -8.31 -2.32 -8.91
C LEU A 8 -7.96 -2.26 -7.43
N PHE A 9 -8.02 -1.09 -6.81
CA PHE A 9 -7.74 -0.95 -5.38
C PHE A 9 -8.84 -1.52 -4.50
N GLN A 10 -10.10 -1.48 -4.93
CA GLN A 10 -11.19 -2.17 -4.26
C GLN A 10 -10.98 -3.68 -4.28
N TYR A 11 -10.57 -4.23 -5.41
CA TYR A 11 -10.24 -5.64 -5.54
C TYR A 11 -9.06 -6.01 -4.63
N GLU A 12 -8.01 -5.19 -4.63
CA GLU A 12 -6.84 -5.43 -3.81
C GLU A 12 -7.19 -5.45 -2.32
N LYS A 13 -8.01 -4.51 -1.87
CA LYS A 13 -8.52 -4.49 -0.50
C LYS A 13 -9.26 -5.78 -0.15
N TRP A 14 -10.15 -6.22 -1.04
CA TRP A 14 -10.92 -7.44 -0.84
C TRP A 14 -10.00 -8.66 -0.77
N ALA A 15 -9.07 -8.79 -1.72
CA ALA A 15 -8.16 -9.93 -1.79
C ALA A 15 -7.24 -9.98 -0.56
N THR A 16 -6.65 -8.87 -0.19
CA THR A 16 -5.77 -8.77 0.99
C THR A 16 -6.55 -9.07 2.27
N GLY A 17 -7.77 -8.54 2.39
CA GLY A 17 -8.64 -8.82 3.53
C GLY A 17 -8.98 -10.31 3.65
N ARG A 18 -9.20 -10.98 2.53
CA ARG A 18 -9.45 -12.44 2.51
C ARG A 18 -8.22 -13.23 2.98
N VAL A 19 -7.03 -12.84 2.52
CA VAL A 19 -5.80 -13.51 2.96
C VAL A 19 -5.60 -13.31 4.46
N LEU A 20 -5.77 -12.09 4.97
CA LEU A 20 -5.65 -11.81 6.39
C LEU A 20 -6.66 -12.60 7.23
N ALA A 21 -7.92 -12.68 6.78
CA ALA A 21 -8.94 -13.45 7.46
C ALA A 21 -8.57 -14.93 7.53
N THR A 22 -8.03 -15.49 6.45
CA THR A 22 -7.56 -16.87 6.41
C THR A 22 -6.39 -17.10 7.36
N MET A 23 -5.42 -16.20 7.35
CA MET A 23 -4.28 -16.27 8.27
C MET A 23 -4.71 -16.22 9.73
N LYS A 24 -5.70 -15.39 10.05
CA LYS A 24 -6.22 -15.23 11.40
C LYS A 24 -6.88 -16.50 11.93
N GLN A 25 -7.44 -17.34 11.06
CA GLN A 25 -8.08 -18.60 11.44
C GLN A 25 -7.09 -19.73 11.69
N LEU A 26 -5.83 -19.57 11.31
CA LEU A 26 -4.81 -20.60 11.55
C LEU A 26 -4.48 -20.70 13.03
N PRO A 27 -4.27 -21.92 13.56
CA PRO A 27 -3.96 -22.11 14.99
C PRO A 27 -2.62 -21.49 15.38
N VAL A 28 -1.67 -21.39 14.45
CA VAL A 28 -0.37 -20.74 14.66
C VAL A 28 -0.13 -19.77 13.52
N GLN A 29 0.28 -18.56 13.87
CA GLN A 29 0.62 -17.55 12.88
C GLN A 29 2.03 -17.80 12.34
N ASP A 30 2.17 -17.83 11.01
CA ASP A 30 3.47 -17.97 10.37
C ASP A 30 4.14 -16.58 10.30
N GLU A 31 5.27 -16.44 10.99
CA GLU A 31 6.00 -15.17 11.05
C GLU A 31 6.45 -14.70 9.67
N LYS A 32 6.83 -15.62 8.80
CA LYS A 32 7.29 -15.29 7.45
C LYS A 32 6.13 -14.77 6.58
N CYS A 33 4.96 -15.39 6.68
CA CYS A 33 3.77 -14.92 5.99
C CYS A 33 3.37 -13.52 6.47
N LEU A 34 3.43 -13.26 7.77
CA LEU A 34 3.15 -11.94 8.34
C LEU A 34 4.16 -10.90 7.87
N GLU A 35 5.44 -11.28 7.78
CA GLU A 35 6.49 -10.40 7.29
C GLU A 35 6.26 -10.01 5.83
N TRP A 36 5.91 -10.98 4.97
CA TRP A 36 5.56 -10.72 3.57
C TRP A 36 4.31 -9.87 3.43
N MET A 37 3.27 -10.16 4.22
CA MET A 37 2.04 -9.37 4.20
C MET A 37 2.32 -7.93 4.62
N GLY A 38 3.08 -7.74 5.70
CA GLY A 38 3.48 -6.42 6.15
C GLY A 38 4.28 -5.66 5.10
N HIS A 39 5.15 -6.36 4.36
CA HIS A 39 5.93 -5.77 3.27
C HIS A 39 5.01 -5.29 2.13
N ILE A 40 4.04 -6.11 1.73
CA ILE A 40 3.07 -5.74 0.69
C ILE A 40 2.29 -4.49 1.10
N LEU A 41 1.80 -4.46 2.33
CA LEU A 41 1.04 -3.32 2.84
C LEU A 41 1.90 -2.06 2.99
N ALA A 42 3.12 -2.21 3.54
CA ALA A 42 4.05 -1.10 3.69
C ALA A 42 4.46 -0.50 2.34
N GLY A 43 4.57 -1.33 1.31
CA GLY A 43 4.86 -0.87 -0.05
C GLY A 43 3.83 0.12 -0.57
N GLN A 44 2.56 -0.05 -0.22
CA GLN A 44 1.51 0.89 -0.60
C GLN A 44 1.75 2.28 0.01
N PHE A 45 2.18 2.32 1.27
CA PHE A 45 2.51 3.59 1.94
C PHE A 45 3.75 4.25 1.33
N VAL A 46 4.73 3.46 0.91
CA VAL A 46 5.92 3.97 0.22
C VAL A 46 5.53 4.66 -1.09
N TRP A 47 4.72 4.00 -1.93
CA TRP A 47 4.30 4.58 -3.19
C TRP A 47 3.39 5.78 -3.03
N HIS A 48 2.48 5.75 -2.07
CA HIS A 48 1.65 6.90 -1.77
C HIS A 48 2.51 8.11 -1.35
N ALA A 49 3.52 7.87 -0.50
CA ALA A 49 4.43 8.92 -0.07
C ALA A 49 5.20 9.52 -1.25
N ARG A 50 5.63 8.68 -2.19
CA ARG A 50 6.30 9.14 -3.41
C ARG A 50 5.38 9.98 -4.30
N ILE A 51 4.13 9.56 -4.46
CA ILE A 51 3.13 10.29 -5.25
C ILE A 51 2.79 11.65 -4.64
N THR A 52 2.63 11.70 -3.32
CA THR A 52 2.21 12.90 -2.59
C THR A 52 3.39 13.73 -2.08
N ASN A 53 4.62 13.26 -2.28
CA ASN A 53 5.83 13.88 -1.77
C ASN A 53 5.76 14.11 -0.24
N THR A 54 5.37 13.07 0.48
CA THR A 54 5.26 13.07 1.94
C THR A 54 6.21 12.05 2.55
N ASN A 55 6.31 12.04 3.87
CA ASN A 55 7.16 11.09 4.58
C ASN A 55 6.55 9.69 4.59
N ILE A 56 7.43 8.67 4.53
CA ILE A 56 7.04 7.27 4.62
C ILE A 56 6.65 6.95 6.06
N LYS A 57 5.44 6.39 6.25
CA LYS A 57 4.90 6.11 7.58
C LYS A 57 5.41 4.81 8.18
N TYR A 58 5.58 3.78 7.36
CA TYR A 58 5.96 2.44 7.82
C TYR A 58 7.27 1.99 7.20
N GLU A 59 8.08 1.28 7.98
CA GLU A 59 9.26 0.60 7.46
C GLU A 59 8.83 -0.49 6.48
N LEU A 60 9.57 -0.64 5.37
CA LEU A 60 9.23 -1.58 4.31
C LEU A 60 9.28 -3.03 4.77
N TRP A 61 10.23 -3.36 5.63
CA TRP A 61 10.37 -4.67 6.25
C TRP A 61 10.32 -4.56 7.76
N GLY A 62 9.78 -5.56 8.41
CA GLY A 62 9.71 -5.60 9.86
C GLY A 62 8.75 -6.67 10.34
N LYS A 63 8.85 -7.00 11.61
CA LYS A 63 7.92 -7.94 12.25
C LYS A 63 6.63 -7.19 12.56
N ARG A 64 5.51 -7.80 12.20
CA ARG A 64 4.18 -7.24 12.45
C ARG A 64 3.23 -8.33 12.89
N THR A 65 2.28 -7.97 13.74
CA THR A 65 1.19 -8.85 14.12
C THR A 65 0.10 -8.79 13.04
N ILE A 66 -0.81 -9.77 13.10
CA ILE A 66 -1.95 -9.78 12.17
C ILE A 66 -2.85 -8.56 12.41
N GLN A 67 -2.99 -8.12 13.67
CA GLN A 67 -3.76 -6.93 14.02
C GLN A 67 -3.13 -5.66 13.42
N GLU A 68 -1.81 -5.59 13.43
CA GLU A 68 -1.09 -4.48 12.79
C GLU A 68 -1.31 -4.48 11.28
N CYS A 69 -1.30 -5.65 10.64
CA CYS A 69 -1.59 -5.78 9.21
C CYS A 69 -3.04 -5.37 8.89
N GLU A 70 -4.00 -5.76 9.71
CA GLU A 70 -5.40 -5.35 9.56
C GLU A 70 -5.55 -3.83 9.65
N LYS A 71 -4.86 -3.21 10.61
CA LYS A 71 -4.84 -1.75 10.77
C LYS A 71 -4.24 -1.07 9.54
N MET A 72 -3.10 -1.59 9.05
CA MET A 72 -2.44 -1.06 7.86
C MET A 72 -3.35 -1.13 6.63
N LEU A 73 -4.08 -2.23 6.46
CA LEU A 73 -5.02 -2.37 5.35
C LEU A 73 -6.13 -1.31 5.42
N GLY A 74 -6.70 -1.08 6.60
CA GLY A 74 -7.72 -0.05 6.80
C GLY A 74 -7.20 1.34 6.49
N GLU A 75 -6.00 1.66 6.99
CA GLU A 75 -5.35 2.95 6.72
C GLU A 75 -5.03 3.12 5.23
N ALA A 76 -4.50 2.08 4.58
CA ALA A 76 -4.17 2.12 3.16
C ALA A 76 -5.42 2.32 2.31
N THR A 77 -6.52 1.65 2.64
CA THR A 77 -7.79 1.79 1.94
C THR A 77 -8.28 3.23 2.00
N LYS A 78 -8.27 3.83 3.19
CA LYS A 78 -8.67 5.22 3.38
C LYS A 78 -7.76 6.18 2.61
N MET A 79 -6.48 5.97 2.71
CA MET A 79 -5.44 6.76 2.04
C MET A 79 -5.64 6.80 0.53
N TRP A 80 -5.83 5.64 -0.12
CA TRP A 80 -6.04 5.56 -1.56
C TRP A 80 -7.39 6.14 -1.98
N THR A 81 -8.44 5.91 -1.20
CA THR A 81 -9.75 6.48 -1.47
C THR A 81 -9.70 8.01 -1.46
N GLU A 82 -9.03 8.59 -0.49
CA GLU A 82 -8.85 10.05 -0.40
C GLU A 82 -8.04 10.58 -1.58
N LEU A 83 -6.95 9.90 -1.94
CA LEU A 83 -6.12 10.32 -3.08
C LEU A 83 -6.93 10.28 -4.38
N PHE A 84 -7.62 9.19 -4.67
CA PHE A 84 -8.40 9.05 -5.90
C PHE A 84 -9.56 10.02 -5.98
N SER A 85 -10.10 10.47 -4.85
CA SER A 85 -11.16 11.50 -4.84
C SER A 85 -10.65 12.85 -5.34
N THR A 86 -9.35 13.11 -5.24
CA THR A 86 -8.73 14.38 -5.63
C THR A 86 -8.06 14.33 -7.00
N LEU A 87 -7.82 13.13 -7.56
CA LEU A 87 -7.13 12.98 -8.84
C LEU A 87 -8.11 13.13 -10.03
N ASN A 88 -7.60 13.69 -11.11
CA ASN A 88 -8.23 13.66 -12.42
C ASN A 88 -7.28 12.94 -13.40
N ASP A 89 -7.70 12.78 -14.66
CA ASP A 89 -6.88 12.08 -15.66
C ASP A 89 -5.51 12.76 -15.88
N ALA A 90 -5.45 14.08 -15.82
CA ALA A 90 -4.18 14.80 -15.92
C ALA A 90 -3.26 14.50 -14.73
N GLY A 91 -3.83 14.38 -13.52
CA GLY A 91 -3.07 14.02 -12.33
C GLY A 91 -2.49 12.62 -12.39
N ILE A 92 -3.19 11.68 -13.04
CA ILE A 92 -2.74 10.31 -13.22
C ILE A 92 -1.48 10.23 -14.09
N GLU A 93 -1.34 11.14 -15.05
CA GLU A 93 -0.17 11.20 -15.95
C GLU A 93 1.01 11.98 -15.37
N LYS A 94 0.86 12.54 -14.19
CA LYS A 94 1.91 13.31 -13.52
C LYS A 94 3.17 12.46 -13.32
N ILE A 95 4.34 13.04 -13.61
CA ILE A 95 5.63 12.39 -13.38
C ILE A 95 5.97 12.47 -11.89
N ILE A 96 6.34 11.33 -11.33
CA ILE A 96 6.74 11.21 -9.93
C ILE A 96 8.27 11.16 -9.85
N HIS A 97 8.84 12.06 -9.05
CA HIS A 97 10.27 12.07 -8.76
C HIS A 97 10.49 11.51 -7.36
N TYR A 98 11.40 10.54 -7.24
CA TYR A 98 11.71 9.95 -5.95
C TYR A 98 13.14 9.42 -5.94
N LYS A 99 13.63 9.09 -4.75
CA LYS A 99 14.91 8.40 -4.57
C LYS A 99 14.65 6.98 -4.09
N THR A 100 15.43 6.04 -4.59
CA THR A 100 15.41 4.68 -4.07
C THR A 100 15.95 4.67 -2.64
N PHE A 101 15.78 3.55 -1.94
CA PHE A 101 16.35 3.40 -0.60
C PHE A 101 17.89 3.44 -0.60
N LYS A 102 18.52 3.29 -1.78
CA LYS A 102 19.96 3.49 -1.97
C LYS A 102 20.34 4.93 -2.29
N GLY A 103 19.35 5.82 -2.34
CA GLY A 103 19.57 7.23 -2.63
C GLY A 103 19.65 7.59 -4.11
N GLU A 104 19.42 6.66 -5.02
CA GLU A 104 19.41 6.90 -6.45
C GLU A 104 18.14 7.62 -6.89
N PRO A 105 18.24 8.73 -7.67
CA PRO A 105 17.06 9.42 -8.15
C PRO A 105 16.37 8.64 -9.27
N PHE A 106 15.05 8.62 -9.24
CA PHE A 106 14.21 8.01 -10.28
C PHE A 106 12.99 8.88 -10.55
N GLU A 107 12.39 8.69 -11.72
CA GLU A 107 11.12 9.30 -12.05
C GLU A 107 10.23 8.30 -12.80
N ASN A 108 8.94 8.33 -12.51
CA ASN A 108 7.94 7.49 -13.16
C ASN A 108 6.67 8.30 -13.40
N SER A 109 5.91 7.95 -14.44
CA SER A 109 4.54 8.42 -14.56
C SER A 109 3.65 7.67 -13.57
N LEU A 110 2.62 8.32 -13.17
CA LEU A 110 1.66 7.78 -12.22
C LEU A 110 0.89 6.58 -12.82
#